data_855368c3fb2edb03b28ce3f50a3dec66
#
_entry.id   855368c3fb2edb03b28ce3f50a3dec66
#
_cell.length_a   1.000
_cell.length_b   1.000
_cell.length_c   1.000
_cell.angle_alpha   90.00
_cell.angle_beta   90.00
_cell.angle_gamma   90.00
#
_symmetry.space_group_name_H-M   'P 1'
#
loop_
_entity.id
_entity.type
_entity.pdbx_description
1 polymer ?
#
loop_
_entity_poly.entity_id
_entity_poly.type
_entity_poly.pdbx_seq_one_letter_code
_entity_poly.pdbx_strand_id
1 'polypeptide(L)'
;MKVLFVAGDPKPERWTVPIKALLPEAEVHVWDANGPAVDADYAIVWQPPEQLFEREKRLKAVFNLGAGIDGLLAVPNLPPQLPIVRLEDAGMSAQMAEYVLHQLLEASRGMETYREQQRQGTWKIHRPIKRSEWPVGVMGLGHIGKRVARTLAGLDYRVNGWARSKHDLDGVSTFSGTENLTDFLQSTRVLVNTLPLTDETRDILNHKHLSQLMPNAVVINVGR
;
A
#
# COMPACT_ATOMS: atom_id res chain seq x y z
N MET A 1 30.32 12.77 1.60
CA MET A 1 29.30 11.74 1.26
C MET A 1 28.47 12.25 0.10
N LYS A 2 28.37 11.49 -1.00
CA LYS A 2 27.58 11.89 -2.16
C LYS A 2 26.24 11.13 -2.18
N VAL A 3 25.15 11.87 -2.33
CA VAL A 3 23.78 11.33 -2.39
C VAL A 3 23.18 11.68 -3.74
N LEU A 4 22.67 10.68 -4.46
CA LEU A 4 22.04 10.85 -5.76
C LEU A 4 20.52 10.68 -5.63
N PHE A 5 19.75 11.68 -6.04
CA PHE A 5 18.29 11.66 -6.09
C PHE A 5 17.80 11.23 -7.49
N VAL A 6 17.00 10.15 -7.55
CA VAL A 6 16.58 9.48 -8.80
C VAL A 6 15.10 9.15 -8.71
N ALA A 7 14.24 10.12 -8.95
CA ALA A 7 12.79 9.90 -8.79
C ALA A 7 11.90 10.52 -9.90
N GLY A 8 12.49 11.02 -11.00
CA GLY A 8 11.71 11.59 -12.11
C GLY A 8 10.78 12.76 -11.73
N ASP A 9 10.97 13.37 -10.56
CA ASP A 9 10.17 14.51 -10.11
C ASP A 9 10.54 15.77 -10.91
N PRO A 10 9.57 16.48 -11.53
CA PRO A 10 9.85 17.73 -12.25
C PRO A 10 10.31 18.87 -11.34
N LYS A 11 10.18 18.72 -10.02
CA LYS A 11 10.62 19.68 -9.00
C LYS A 11 11.46 18.96 -7.93
N PRO A 12 12.66 18.49 -8.26
CA PRO A 12 13.50 17.73 -7.35
C PRO A 12 13.91 18.53 -6.09
N GLU A 13 13.80 19.86 -6.13
CA GLU A 13 14.12 20.74 -4.99
C GLU A 13 13.24 20.46 -3.77
N ARG A 14 12.01 19.96 -4.00
CA ARG A 14 11.10 19.53 -2.91
C ARG A 14 11.73 18.47 -2.02
N TRP A 15 12.65 17.69 -2.56
CA TRP A 15 13.37 16.61 -1.90
C TRP A 15 14.80 17.02 -1.53
N THR A 16 15.53 17.58 -2.48
CA THR A 16 16.95 17.86 -2.30
C THR A 16 17.20 18.98 -1.28
N VAL A 17 16.33 19.98 -1.17
CA VAL A 17 16.46 21.04 -0.17
C VAL A 17 16.30 20.49 1.26
N PRO A 18 15.25 19.75 1.62
CA PRO A 18 15.15 19.11 2.93
C PRO A 18 16.29 18.13 3.21
N ILE A 19 16.72 17.33 2.21
CA ILE A 19 17.83 16.40 2.38
C ILE A 19 19.12 17.15 2.75
N LYS A 20 19.44 18.23 2.05
CA LYS A 20 20.62 19.08 2.36
C LYS A 20 20.52 19.73 3.75
N ALA A 21 19.32 20.13 4.16
CA ALA A 21 19.10 20.69 5.49
C ALA A 21 19.33 19.68 6.62
N LEU A 22 18.95 18.42 6.40
CA LEU A 22 19.13 17.33 7.36
C LEU A 22 20.54 16.72 7.31
N LEU A 23 21.21 16.80 6.17
CA LEU A 23 22.54 16.24 5.93
C LEU A 23 23.46 17.32 5.32
N PRO A 24 23.85 18.35 6.10
CA PRO A 24 24.61 19.49 5.58
C PRO A 24 25.97 19.10 4.99
N GLU A 25 26.56 18.01 5.47
CA GLU A 25 27.83 17.46 4.99
C GLU A 25 27.68 16.61 3.69
N ALA A 26 26.44 16.41 3.21
CA ALA A 26 26.21 15.63 2.00
C ALA A 26 26.20 16.52 0.75
N GLU A 27 26.90 16.06 -0.26
CA GLU A 27 26.82 16.58 -1.62
C GLU A 27 25.65 15.88 -2.33
N VAL A 28 24.52 16.61 -2.52
CA VAL A 28 23.30 16.07 -3.08
C VAL A 28 23.20 16.43 -4.56
N HIS A 29 23.14 15.40 -5.40
CA HIS A 29 22.99 15.48 -6.86
C HIS A 29 21.61 15.00 -7.29
N VAL A 30 21.13 15.51 -8.42
CA VAL A 30 19.92 15.01 -9.10
C VAL A 30 20.37 14.19 -10.30
N TRP A 31 19.69 13.07 -10.54
CA TRP A 31 19.93 12.21 -11.68
C TRP A 31 19.73 12.97 -12.99
N ASP A 32 20.74 12.91 -13.84
CA ASP A 32 20.66 13.32 -15.24
C ASP A 32 20.91 12.09 -16.13
N ALA A 33 19.94 11.76 -16.96
CA ALA A 33 20.02 10.60 -17.86
C ALA A 33 21.21 10.67 -18.83
N ASN A 34 21.60 11.88 -19.23
CA ASN A 34 22.69 12.14 -20.16
C ASN A 34 23.99 12.59 -19.47
N GLY A 35 23.97 12.76 -18.16
CA GLY A 35 25.12 13.22 -17.39
C GLY A 35 26.15 12.12 -17.11
N PRO A 36 27.35 12.47 -16.67
CA PRO A 36 28.37 11.51 -16.25
C PRO A 36 27.98 10.80 -14.95
N ALA A 37 28.70 9.72 -14.60
CA ALA A 37 28.62 9.11 -13.28
C ALA A 37 29.03 10.14 -12.19
N VAL A 38 28.27 10.17 -11.10
CA VAL A 38 28.52 11.01 -9.93
C VAL A 38 29.44 10.32 -8.93
N ASP A 39 29.60 9.00 -9.05
CA ASP A 39 30.25 8.14 -8.05
C ASP A 39 29.58 8.30 -6.67
N ALA A 40 28.25 8.19 -6.65
CA ALA A 40 27.45 8.36 -5.46
C ALA A 40 27.69 7.25 -4.43
N ASP A 41 27.69 7.64 -3.15
CA ASP A 41 27.73 6.67 -2.04
C ASP A 41 26.34 6.06 -1.78
N TYR A 42 25.26 6.85 -1.96
CA TYR A 42 23.89 6.47 -1.72
C TYR A 42 22.96 7.00 -2.80
N ALA A 43 21.92 6.27 -3.13
CA ALA A 43 20.87 6.76 -4.02
C ALA A 43 19.50 6.73 -3.31
N ILE A 44 18.74 7.81 -3.48
CA ILE A 44 17.33 7.91 -3.07
C ILE A 44 16.52 7.77 -4.34
N VAL A 45 15.70 6.70 -4.44
CA VAL A 45 15.11 6.29 -5.71
C VAL A 45 13.60 6.11 -5.65
N TRP A 46 12.94 6.43 -6.76
CA TRP A 46 11.58 5.99 -7.07
C TRP A 46 11.52 5.61 -8.55
N GLN A 47 11.24 4.32 -8.83
CA GLN A 47 11.26 3.78 -10.18
C GLN A 47 12.52 4.17 -10.97
N PRO A 48 13.72 3.81 -10.49
CA PRO A 48 14.95 4.21 -11.12
C PRO A 48 15.09 3.58 -12.50
N PRO A 49 15.76 4.28 -13.45
CA PRO A 49 16.07 3.71 -14.77
C PRO A 49 17.12 2.61 -14.65
N GLU A 50 17.12 1.67 -15.59
CA GLU A 50 18.07 0.55 -15.64
C GLU A 50 19.53 1.01 -15.62
N GLN A 51 19.83 2.12 -16.30
CA GLN A 51 21.18 2.70 -16.40
C GLN A 51 21.76 3.17 -15.06
N LEU A 52 20.93 3.32 -14.02
CA LEU A 52 21.41 3.77 -12.70
C LEU A 52 22.53 2.86 -12.19
N PHE A 53 22.26 1.54 -12.15
CA PHE A 53 23.20 0.57 -11.59
C PHE A 53 24.36 0.22 -12.55
N GLU A 54 24.24 0.55 -13.81
CA GLU A 54 25.35 0.47 -14.76
C GLU A 54 26.34 1.59 -14.57
N ARG A 55 25.85 2.76 -14.21
CA ARG A 55 26.64 3.99 -14.12
C ARG A 55 27.21 4.25 -12.72
N GLU A 56 26.41 4.02 -11.69
CA GLU A 56 26.77 4.28 -10.29
C GLU A 56 27.28 3.01 -9.59
N LYS A 57 28.54 2.66 -9.82
CA LYS A 57 29.16 1.42 -9.29
C LYS A 57 29.59 1.47 -7.83
N ARG A 58 29.57 2.65 -7.19
CA ARG A 58 30.08 2.86 -5.83
C ARG A 58 28.99 2.89 -4.77
N LEU A 59 27.72 2.66 -5.15
CA LEU A 59 26.60 2.68 -4.22
C LEU A 59 26.79 1.67 -3.08
N LYS A 60 26.64 2.17 -1.86
CA LYS A 60 26.67 1.40 -0.60
C LYS A 60 25.29 0.96 -0.15
N ALA A 61 24.26 1.73 -0.49
CA ALA A 61 22.87 1.39 -0.28
C ALA A 61 21.94 2.24 -1.16
N VAL A 62 20.70 1.74 -1.35
CA VAL A 62 19.62 2.42 -2.06
C VAL A 62 18.45 2.62 -1.10
N PHE A 63 17.91 3.85 -1.07
CA PHE A 63 16.76 4.23 -0.28
C PHE A 63 15.55 4.39 -1.20
N ASN A 64 14.60 3.48 -1.12
CA ASN A 64 13.38 3.55 -1.93
C ASN A 64 12.34 4.47 -1.28
N LEU A 65 11.80 5.42 -2.03
CA LEU A 65 10.81 6.40 -1.55
C LEU A 65 9.40 5.82 -1.30
N GLY A 66 9.23 4.54 -1.44
CA GLY A 66 7.95 3.87 -1.20
C GLY A 66 8.10 2.59 -0.39
N ALA A 67 6.98 2.10 0.14
CA ALA A 67 6.93 0.84 0.88
C ALA A 67 7.11 -0.38 -0.05
N GLY A 68 6.57 -0.33 -1.26
CA GLY A 68 6.73 -1.37 -2.27
C GLY A 68 8.06 -1.24 -3.01
N ILE A 69 8.79 -2.33 -3.12
CA ILE A 69 10.10 -2.40 -3.78
C ILE A 69 10.10 -3.32 -5.02
N ASP A 70 8.95 -3.85 -5.40
CA ASP A 70 8.79 -4.76 -6.55
C ASP A 70 9.37 -4.17 -7.85
N GLY A 71 9.09 -2.90 -8.14
CA GLY A 71 9.65 -2.22 -9.30
C GLY A 71 11.16 -2.03 -9.23
N LEU A 72 11.72 -1.81 -8.03
CA LEU A 72 13.17 -1.72 -7.85
C LEU A 72 13.84 -3.08 -8.01
N LEU A 73 13.23 -4.13 -7.45
CA LEU A 73 13.75 -5.50 -7.58
C LEU A 73 13.69 -6.05 -9.00
N ALA A 74 12.82 -5.50 -9.85
CA ALA A 74 12.70 -5.87 -11.25
C ALA A 74 13.74 -5.20 -12.16
N VAL A 75 14.56 -4.26 -11.63
CA VAL A 75 15.60 -3.60 -12.43
C VAL A 75 16.72 -4.59 -12.74
N PRO A 76 17.03 -4.87 -14.03
CA PRO A 76 17.88 -5.98 -14.43
C PRO A 76 19.31 -5.95 -13.86
N ASN A 77 19.88 -4.76 -13.71
CA ASN A 77 21.29 -4.60 -13.29
C ASN A 77 21.43 -4.22 -11.80
N LEU A 78 20.38 -4.42 -11.00
CA LEU A 78 20.44 -4.20 -9.55
C LEU A 78 21.44 -5.20 -8.93
N PRO A 79 22.51 -4.73 -8.25
CA PRO A 79 23.45 -5.63 -7.63
C PRO A 79 22.78 -6.44 -6.50
N PRO A 80 22.88 -7.79 -6.50
CA PRO A 80 22.16 -8.65 -5.56
C PRO A 80 22.50 -8.38 -4.08
N GLN A 81 23.72 -7.92 -3.82
CA GLN A 81 24.23 -7.64 -2.47
C GLN A 81 24.01 -6.19 -2.02
N LEU A 82 23.48 -5.31 -2.89
CA LEU A 82 23.28 -3.92 -2.56
C LEU A 82 22.14 -3.76 -1.54
N PRO A 83 22.38 -3.23 -0.34
CA PRO A 83 21.34 -3.03 0.64
C PRO A 83 20.23 -2.09 0.14
N ILE A 84 18.99 -2.51 0.29
CA ILE A 84 17.80 -1.71 -0.04
C ILE A 84 17.09 -1.34 1.25
N VAL A 85 16.96 -0.04 1.49
CA VAL A 85 16.18 0.53 2.59
C VAL A 85 14.87 1.06 2.01
N ARG A 86 13.75 0.63 2.53
CA ARG A 86 12.41 1.09 2.11
C ARG A 86 11.76 1.95 3.17
N LEU A 87 10.84 2.81 2.77
CA LEU A 87 9.93 3.44 3.72
C LEU A 87 8.95 2.39 4.26
N GLU A 88 8.85 2.29 5.59
CA GLU A 88 7.88 1.39 6.20
C GLU A 88 6.50 2.02 6.25
N ASP A 89 6.39 3.27 6.69
CA ASP A 89 5.10 3.96 6.80
C ASP A 89 5.13 5.42 6.33
N ALA A 90 5.89 6.27 6.98
CA ALA A 90 5.92 7.72 6.72
C ALA A 90 4.51 8.37 6.62
N GLY A 91 3.56 7.90 7.43
CA GLY A 91 2.15 8.37 7.43
C GLY A 91 1.25 7.72 6.37
N MET A 92 1.77 6.82 5.55
CA MET A 92 1.01 6.15 4.49
C MET A 92 -0.11 5.26 5.05
N SER A 93 0.13 4.55 6.14
CA SER A 93 -0.85 3.66 6.75
C SER A 93 -2.10 4.41 7.22
N ALA A 94 -1.95 5.64 7.73
CA ALA A 94 -3.07 6.48 8.11
C ALA A 94 -3.91 6.88 6.89
N GLN A 95 -3.27 7.37 5.83
CA GLN A 95 -3.93 7.77 4.59
C GLN A 95 -4.65 6.59 3.92
N MET A 96 -4.03 5.40 3.92
CA MET A 96 -4.67 4.18 3.40
C MET A 96 -5.88 3.77 4.24
N ALA A 97 -5.81 3.90 5.56
CA ALA A 97 -6.95 3.61 6.43
C ALA A 97 -8.11 4.59 6.20
N GLU A 98 -7.82 5.88 6.00
CA GLU A 98 -8.81 6.91 5.63
C GLU A 98 -9.46 6.60 4.29
N TYR A 99 -8.67 6.24 3.27
CA TYR A 99 -9.20 5.85 1.97
C TYR A 99 -10.13 4.64 2.07
N VAL A 100 -9.69 3.58 2.76
CA VAL A 100 -10.50 2.36 2.96
C VAL A 100 -11.78 2.68 3.71
N LEU A 101 -11.71 3.49 4.77
CA LEU A 101 -12.88 3.91 5.53
C LEU A 101 -13.86 4.70 4.65
N HIS A 102 -13.36 5.61 3.83
CA HIS A 102 -14.19 6.37 2.89
C HIS A 102 -14.95 5.41 1.94
N GLN A 103 -14.26 4.46 1.30
CA GLN A 103 -14.86 3.50 0.37
C GLN A 103 -15.89 2.58 1.07
N LEU A 104 -15.57 2.13 2.28
CA LEU A 104 -16.50 1.34 3.09
C LEU A 104 -17.79 2.11 3.41
N LEU A 105 -17.67 3.37 3.84
CA LEU A 105 -18.82 4.22 4.15
C LEU A 105 -19.62 4.58 2.90
N GLU A 106 -18.95 4.87 1.80
CA GLU A 106 -19.58 5.12 0.50
C GLU A 106 -20.51 3.97 0.10
N ALA A 107 -19.97 2.74 0.12
CA ALA A 107 -20.73 1.54 -0.24
C ALA A 107 -21.80 1.20 0.79
N SER A 108 -21.44 1.11 2.08
CA SER A 108 -22.32 0.63 3.12
C SER A 108 -23.46 1.59 3.45
N ARG A 109 -23.24 2.90 3.30
CA ARG A 109 -24.25 3.94 3.58
C ARG A 109 -25.06 4.31 2.34
N GLY A 110 -24.73 3.78 1.15
CA GLY A 110 -25.42 4.11 -0.10
C GLY A 110 -25.33 5.58 -0.49
N MET A 111 -24.14 6.19 -0.28
CA MET A 111 -23.94 7.63 -0.49
C MET A 111 -24.20 8.06 -1.93
N GLU A 112 -23.92 7.20 -2.91
CA GLU A 112 -24.22 7.49 -4.32
C GLU A 112 -25.75 7.67 -4.55
N THR A 113 -26.56 6.82 -3.91
CA THR A 113 -28.03 6.97 -3.98
C THR A 113 -28.49 8.31 -3.41
N TYR A 114 -27.90 8.74 -2.28
CA TYR A 114 -28.24 10.04 -1.70
C TYR A 114 -27.78 11.21 -2.57
N ARG A 115 -26.63 11.14 -3.22
CA ARG A 115 -26.17 12.15 -4.18
C ARG A 115 -27.12 12.27 -5.38
N GLU A 116 -27.58 11.14 -5.90
CA GLU A 116 -28.54 11.13 -7.01
C GLU A 116 -29.88 11.74 -6.59
N GLN A 117 -30.39 11.37 -5.42
CA GLN A 117 -31.59 11.97 -4.84
C GLN A 117 -31.45 13.50 -4.66
N GLN A 118 -30.29 13.95 -4.21
CA GLN A 118 -30.00 15.38 -4.07
C GLN A 118 -30.05 16.10 -5.43
N ARG A 119 -29.45 15.52 -6.48
CA ARG A 119 -29.51 16.07 -7.84
C ARG A 119 -30.94 16.18 -8.37
N GLN A 120 -31.78 15.22 -8.00
CA GLN A 120 -33.20 15.17 -8.41
C GLN A 120 -34.13 15.97 -7.50
N GLY A 121 -33.62 16.62 -6.44
CA GLY A 121 -34.45 17.31 -5.44
C GLY A 121 -35.39 16.36 -4.66
N THR A 122 -35.05 15.06 -4.60
CA THR A 122 -35.87 14.01 -3.96
C THR A 122 -35.42 13.79 -2.53
N TRP A 123 -36.34 13.94 -1.56
CA TRP A 123 -36.07 13.56 -0.17
C TRP A 123 -36.66 12.19 0.15
N LYS A 124 -35.81 11.18 0.28
CA LYS A 124 -36.21 9.82 0.62
C LYS A 124 -35.19 9.19 1.58
N ILE A 125 -35.67 8.73 2.74
CA ILE A 125 -34.87 8.06 3.74
C ILE A 125 -34.70 6.58 3.39
N HIS A 126 -33.47 6.07 3.42
CA HIS A 126 -33.18 4.65 3.28
C HIS A 126 -33.00 3.99 4.65
N ARG A 127 -33.29 2.70 4.72
CA ARG A 127 -33.10 1.93 5.95
C ARG A 127 -31.63 1.96 6.39
N PRO A 128 -31.34 2.25 7.68
CA PRO A 128 -29.98 2.20 8.20
C PRO A 128 -29.38 0.79 8.02
N ILE A 129 -28.11 0.76 7.68
CA ILE A 129 -27.36 -0.50 7.63
C ILE A 129 -27.15 -1.05 9.04
N LYS A 130 -27.09 -2.37 9.14
CA LYS A 130 -26.57 -3.03 10.33
C LYS A 130 -25.09 -3.37 10.08
N ARG A 131 -24.17 -2.87 10.93
CA ARG A 131 -22.73 -3.14 10.79
C ARG A 131 -22.41 -4.64 10.80
N SER A 132 -23.18 -5.46 11.52
CA SER A 132 -23.05 -6.91 11.51
C SER A 132 -23.28 -7.57 10.15
N GLU A 133 -23.98 -6.88 9.24
CA GLU A 133 -24.21 -7.34 7.86
C GLU A 133 -23.07 -6.93 6.91
N TRP A 134 -22.07 -6.20 7.42
CA TRP A 134 -20.93 -5.68 6.67
C TRP A 134 -19.58 -6.13 7.27
N PRO A 135 -19.34 -7.45 7.44
CA PRO A 135 -18.06 -7.93 7.92
C PRO A 135 -16.96 -7.57 6.92
N VAL A 136 -15.87 -7.01 7.46
CA VAL A 136 -14.72 -6.56 6.68
C VAL A 136 -13.60 -7.58 6.81
N GLY A 137 -13.08 -8.06 5.68
CA GLY A 137 -11.88 -8.88 5.61
C GLY A 137 -10.70 -8.05 5.17
N VAL A 138 -9.62 -8.03 5.94
CA VAL A 138 -8.35 -7.38 5.58
C VAL A 138 -7.35 -8.46 5.19
N MET A 139 -7.01 -8.53 3.90
CA MET A 139 -6.04 -9.46 3.36
C MET A 139 -4.64 -8.83 3.37
N GLY A 140 -3.76 -9.39 4.21
CA GLY A 140 -2.46 -8.83 4.55
C GLY A 140 -2.48 -8.05 5.86
N LEU A 141 -1.79 -8.58 6.90
CA LEU A 141 -1.68 -7.95 8.21
C LEU A 141 -0.28 -7.39 8.46
N GLY A 142 0.30 -6.78 7.42
CA GLY A 142 1.50 -5.96 7.53
C GLY A 142 1.19 -4.60 8.18
N HIS A 143 2.09 -3.64 8.05
CA HIS A 143 1.96 -2.33 8.70
C HIS A 143 0.64 -1.61 8.32
N ILE A 144 0.36 -1.52 7.02
CA ILE A 144 -0.87 -0.88 6.50
C ILE A 144 -2.11 -1.68 6.91
N GLY A 145 -2.12 -3.00 6.69
CA GLY A 145 -3.29 -3.82 7.00
C GLY A 145 -3.66 -3.85 8.47
N LYS A 146 -2.68 -3.88 9.38
CA LYS A 146 -2.91 -3.74 10.81
C LYS A 146 -3.56 -2.39 11.17
N ARG A 147 -3.09 -1.30 10.57
CA ARG A 147 -3.67 0.02 10.77
C ARG A 147 -5.12 0.07 10.29
N VAL A 148 -5.40 -0.43 9.08
CA VAL A 148 -6.75 -0.52 8.52
C VAL A 148 -7.64 -1.35 9.43
N ALA A 149 -7.23 -2.57 9.81
CA ALA A 149 -8.02 -3.47 10.64
C ALA A 149 -8.40 -2.84 11.99
N ARG A 150 -7.42 -2.23 12.68
CA ARG A 150 -7.67 -1.53 13.97
C ARG A 150 -8.59 -0.33 13.82
N THR A 151 -8.43 0.46 12.75
CA THR A 151 -9.29 1.62 12.49
C THR A 151 -10.74 1.21 12.33
N LEU A 152 -11.00 0.14 11.56
CA LEU A 152 -12.35 -0.35 11.32
C LEU A 152 -12.96 -1.07 12.54
N ALA A 153 -12.16 -1.83 13.28
CA ALA A 153 -12.59 -2.44 14.54
C ALA A 153 -12.97 -1.37 15.58
N GLY A 154 -12.21 -0.28 15.67
CA GLY A 154 -12.53 0.88 16.53
C GLY A 154 -13.83 1.61 16.16
N LEU A 155 -14.41 1.33 14.99
CA LEU A 155 -15.72 1.81 14.55
C LEU A 155 -16.82 0.73 14.66
N ASP A 156 -16.60 -0.30 15.45
CA ASP A 156 -17.52 -1.42 15.71
C ASP A 156 -17.86 -2.27 14.46
N TYR A 157 -17.03 -2.27 13.42
CA TYR A 157 -17.16 -3.25 12.35
C TYR A 157 -16.61 -4.60 12.83
N ARG A 158 -17.27 -5.69 12.41
CA ARG A 158 -16.68 -7.01 12.55
C ARG A 158 -15.54 -7.14 11.54
N VAL A 159 -14.31 -7.22 12.05
CA VAL A 159 -13.10 -7.27 11.22
C VAL A 159 -12.45 -8.65 11.30
N ASN A 160 -12.23 -9.25 10.16
CA ASN A 160 -11.45 -10.45 9.94
C ASN A 160 -10.13 -10.07 9.28
N GLY A 161 -9.01 -10.61 9.75
CA GLY A 161 -7.70 -10.39 9.13
C GLY A 161 -7.13 -11.71 8.61
N TRP A 162 -6.55 -11.71 7.42
CA TRP A 162 -5.85 -12.87 6.88
C TRP A 162 -4.39 -12.53 6.56
N ALA A 163 -3.49 -13.42 6.93
CA ALA A 163 -2.08 -13.32 6.60
C ALA A 163 -1.42 -14.70 6.44
N ARG A 164 -0.23 -14.75 5.85
CA ARG A 164 0.54 -15.99 5.72
C ARG A 164 0.91 -16.59 7.09
N SER A 165 1.32 -15.76 8.03
CA SER A 165 1.68 -16.15 9.39
C SER A 165 0.62 -15.74 10.41
N LYS A 166 0.60 -16.39 11.56
CA LYS A 166 -0.30 -16.08 12.67
C LYS A 166 -0.04 -14.68 13.21
N HIS A 167 -1.12 -13.93 13.39
CA HIS A 167 -1.13 -12.63 14.03
C HIS A 167 -2.12 -12.63 15.19
N ASP A 168 -1.84 -11.79 16.18
CA ASP A 168 -2.76 -11.47 17.26
C ASP A 168 -3.04 -9.96 17.20
N LEU A 169 -4.31 -9.59 17.06
CA LEU A 169 -4.75 -8.21 16.92
C LEU A 169 -6.04 -8.03 17.71
N ASP A 170 -5.98 -7.16 18.70
CA ASP A 170 -7.15 -6.85 19.51
C ASP A 170 -8.33 -6.36 18.67
N GLY A 171 -9.51 -6.93 18.93
CA GLY A 171 -10.73 -6.62 18.18
C GLY A 171 -10.83 -7.18 16.77
N VAL A 172 -9.86 -8.02 16.34
CA VAL A 172 -9.81 -8.60 14.97
C VAL A 172 -9.72 -10.13 15.04
N SER A 173 -10.65 -10.82 14.37
CA SER A 173 -10.54 -12.27 14.20
C SER A 173 -9.50 -12.60 13.13
N THR A 174 -8.45 -13.34 13.48
CA THR A 174 -7.33 -13.58 12.56
C THR A 174 -7.32 -14.99 11.99
N PHE A 175 -7.06 -15.08 10.69
CA PHE A 175 -6.89 -16.30 9.91
C PHE A 175 -5.45 -16.35 9.39
N SER A 176 -4.84 -17.52 9.35
CA SER A 176 -3.47 -17.66 8.86
C SER A 176 -3.32 -18.86 7.96
N GLY A 177 -2.38 -18.75 6.99
CA GLY A 177 -2.09 -19.79 6.02
C GLY A 177 -3.13 -19.90 4.90
N THR A 178 -2.79 -20.68 3.87
CA THR A 178 -3.64 -20.88 2.69
C THR A 178 -4.84 -21.78 3.01
N GLU A 179 -4.72 -22.65 3.99
CA GLU A 179 -5.76 -23.56 4.47
C GLU A 179 -6.96 -22.82 5.06
N ASN A 180 -6.75 -21.65 5.65
CA ASN A 180 -7.82 -20.83 6.24
C ASN A 180 -8.30 -19.69 5.31
N LEU A 181 -7.80 -19.63 4.08
CA LEU A 181 -8.19 -18.58 3.13
C LEU A 181 -9.67 -18.66 2.74
N THR A 182 -10.18 -19.85 2.54
CA THR A 182 -11.60 -20.09 2.19
C THR A 182 -12.53 -19.60 3.30
N ASP A 183 -12.27 -19.95 4.55
CA ASP A 183 -13.10 -19.54 5.70
C ASP A 183 -13.05 -18.02 5.90
N PHE A 184 -11.89 -17.41 5.70
CA PHE A 184 -11.74 -15.97 5.70
C PHE A 184 -12.59 -15.30 4.62
N LEU A 185 -12.53 -15.78 3.36
CA LEU A 185 -13.28 -15.19 2.25
C LEU A 185 -14.79 -15.35 2.44
N GLN A 186 -15.28 -16.53 2.86
CA GLN A 186 -16.70 -16.80 3.10
C GLN A 186 -17.28 -15.96 4.25
N SER A 187 -16.45 -15.52 5.18
CA SER A 187 -16.83 -14.62 6.28
C SER A 187 -16.69 -13.13 5.95
N THR A 188 -16.39 -12.78 4.68
CA THR A 188 -16.04 -11.43 4.26
C THR A 188 -17.07 -10.90 3.25
N ARG A 189 -17.61 -9.72 3.51
CA ARG A 189 -18.43 -8.94 2.57
C ARG A 189 -17.67 -7.77 1.96
N VAL A 190 -16.82 -7.09 2.72
CA VAL A 190 -15.94 -6.06 2.21
C VAL A 190 -14.51 -6.55 2.30
N LEU A 191 -13.92 -6.86 1.16
CA LEU A 191 -12.54 -7.33 1.08
C LEU A 191 -11.60 -6.16 0.85
N VAL A 192 -10.69 -5.94 1.79
CA VAL A 192 -9.62 -4.96 1.66
C VAL A 192 -8.31 -5.71 1.38
N ASN A 193 -7.74 -5.50 0.21
CA ASN A 193 -6.43 -6.06 -0.14
C ASN A 193 -5.31 -5.06 0.18
N THR A 194 -4.34 -5.49 0.99
CA THR A 194 -3.13 -4.74 1.33
C THR A 194 -1.85 -5.56 1.08
N LEU A 195 -1.97 -6.66 0.33
CA LEU A 195 -0.83 -7.53 0.04
C LEU A 195 0.17 -6.85 -0.89
N PRO A 196 1.47 -7.11 -0.71
CA PRO A 196 2.46 -6.77 -1.71
C PRO A 196 2.33 -7.67 -2.93
N LEU A 197 2.81 -7.23 -4.09
CA LEU A 197 2.95 -8.08 -5.26
C LEU A 197 4.21 -8.94 -5.14
N THR A 198 4.01 -10.25 -5.00
CA THR A 198 5.07 -11.28 -5.02
C THR A 198 4.59 -12.44 -5.88
N ASP A 199 5.45 -13.41 -6.16
CA ASP A 199 5.04 -14.61 -6.91
C ASP A 199 3.94 -15.40 -6.17
N GLU A 200 3.94 -15.38 -4.83
CA GLU A 200 2.93 -16.06 -4.00
C GLU A 200 1.58 -15.31 -3.96
N THR A 201 1.58 -14.00 -4.15
CA THR A 201 0.37 -13.16 -4.09
C THR A 201 -0.13 -12.74 -5.47
N ARG A 202 0.62 -13.02 -6.52
CA ARG A 202 0.21 -12.77 -7.90
C ARG A 202 -1.10 -13.52 -8.19
N ASP A 203 -2.06 -12.80 -8.72
CA ASP A 203 -3.39 -13.32 -9.07
C ASP A 203 -4.15 -13.96 -7.91
N ILE A 204 -3.82 -13.64 -6.65
CA ILE A 204 -4.54 -14.13 -5.49
C ILE A 204 -6.02 -13.70 -5.50
N LEU A 205 -6.31 -12.52 -6.04
CA LEU A 205 -7.68 -12.03 -6.26
C LEU A 205 -8.18 -12.47 -7.65
N ASN A 206 -8.42 -13.76 -7.80
CA ASN A 206 -8.96 -14.37 -9.02
C ASN A 206 -10.45 -14.73 -8.88
N HIS A 207 -11.06 -15.18 -9.96
CA HIS A 207 -12.47 -15.56 -9.99
C HIS A 207 -12.82 -16.60 -8.90
N LYS A 208 -11.97 -17.63 -8.70
CA LYS A 208 -12.19 -18.69 -7.70
C LYS A 208 -12.27 -18.10 -6.28
N HIS A 209 -11.40 -17.17 -5.93
CA HIS A 209 -11.38 -16.57 -4.59
C HIS A 209 -12.49 -15.51 -4.43
N LEU A 210 -12.67 -14.65 -5.44
CA LEU A 210 -13.71 -13.62 -5.36
C LEU A 210 -15.13 -14.19 -5.31
N SER A 211 -15.38 -15.33 -5.95
CA SER A 211 -16.69 -16.01 -5.90
C SER A 211 -17.03 -16.63 -4.54
N GLN A 212 -16.06 -16.73 -3.63
CA GLN A 212 -16.28 -17.22 -2.26
C GLN A 212 -16.71 -16.12 -1.28
N LEU A 213 -16.60 -14.85 -1.68
CA LEU A 213 -17.06 -13.75 -0.85
C LEU A 213 -18.58 -13.78 -0.63
N MET A 214 -19.05 -13.14 0.42
CA MET A 214 -20.47 -12.99 0.68
C MET A 214 -21.19 -12.29 -0.49
N PRO A 215 -22.48 -12.53 -0.70
CA PRO A 215 -23.24 -11.88 -1.76
C PRO A 215 -23.17 -10.33 -1.69
N ASN A 216 -23.10 -9.70 -2.86
CA ASN A 216 -22.92 -8.25 -3.00
C ASN A 216 -21.65 -7.73 -2.32
N ALA A 217 -20.57 -8.49 -2.41
CA ALA A 217 -19.28 -8.11 -1.86
C ALA A 217 -18.73 -6.87 -2.55
N VAL A 218 -17.95 -6.10 -1.77
CA VAL A 218 -17.18 -4.95 -2.23
C VAL A 218 -15.71 -5.26 -2.10
N VAL A 219 -14.91 -4.94 -3.11
CA VAL A 219 -13.46 -5.12 -3.07
C VAL A 219 -12.81 -3.74 -3.08
N ILE A 220 -11.95 -3.50 -2.10
CA ILE A 220 -11.14 -2.29 -1.96
C ILE A 220 -9.67 -2.71 -2.08
N ASN A 221 -9.01 -2.36 -3.18
CA ASN A 221 -7.63 -2.73 -3.41
C ASN A 221 -6.71 -1.52 -3.16
N VAL A 222 -5.92 -1.59 -2.10
CA VAL A 222 -4.85 -0.64 -1.76
C VAL A 222 -3.48 -1.33 -1.74
N GLY A 223 -3.44 -2.61 -2.13
CA GLY A 223 -2.24 -3.38 -2.40
C GLY A 223 -1.78 -3.22 -3.86
N ARG A 224 -1.00 -4.18 -4.32
CA ARG A 224 -0.49 -4.22 -5.70
C ARG A 224 -0.86 -5.53 -6.37
#